data_a1e579e4cc8a96c244fe9f148907a80f
#
_entry.id   a1e579e4cc8a96c244fe9f148907a80f
#
_cell.length_a   1.000
_cell.length_b   1.000
_cell.length_c   1.000
_cell.angle_alpha   90.00
_cell.angle_beta   90.00
_cell.angle_gamma   90.00
#
_symmetry.space_group_name_H-M   'P 1'
#
loop_
_entity.id
_entity.type
_entity.pdbx_description
1 polymer ?
#
loop_
_entity_poly.entity_id
_entity_poly.type
_entity_poly.pdbx_seq_one_letter_code
_entity_poly.pdbx_strand_id
1 'polypeptide(L)'
;MQPELRAAIVQDAGDGRVLMLAWMNDEALRLTRETGEAWFWSRSRQRLWKKGETSGNVLVVEELRDDCDGDALLLRVRPAGPACHTGSTSCFAPALWRTVVERVRDRPEGSYVASLAEAGVERAAQKLGEEAVEAAIAATAQDGRLVSEAADVVFHLYVLLAVAGVDVAEVEDELRRRAAAR
;
A
#
# COMPACT_ATOMS: atom_id res chain seq x y z
N MET A 1 -20.36 6.79 -28.33
CA MET A 1 -20.88 6.98 -26.97
C MET A 1 -19.78 6.55 -25.99
N GLN A 2 -19.45 7.36 -25.01
CA GLN A 2 -18.57 6.90 -23.93
C GLN A 2 -19.35 5.89 -23.09
N PRO A 3 -18.71 4.79 -22.64
CA PRO A 3 -19.40 3.84 -21.77
C PRO A 3 -19.75 4.51 -20.45
N GLU A 4 -20.89 4.18 -19.91
CA GLU A 4 -21.25 4.54 -18.53
C GLU A 4 -20.26 3.86 -17.58
N LEU A 5 -19.63 4.64 -16.70
CA LEU A 5 -18.59 4.17 -15.81
C LEU A 5 -19.02 4.35 -14.36
N ARG A 6 -18.91 3.27 -13.59
CA ARG A 6 -19.10 3.28 -12.14
C ARG A 6 -17.77 3.25 -11.42
N ALA A 7 -17.68 3.98 -10.32
CA ALA A 7 -16.52 3.93 -9.43
C ALA A 7 -16.47 2.56 -8.72
N ALA A 8 -15.35 1.85 -8.82
CA ALA A 8 -15.17 0.57 -8.14
C ALA A 8 -14.17 0.74 -6.99
N ILE A 9 -14.68 0.72 -5.77
CA ILE A 9 -13.89 0.71 -4.54
C ILE A 9 -13.48 -0.74 -4.28
N VAL A 10 -12.19 -0.98 -4.20
CA VAL A 10 -11.64 -2.32 -3.95
C VAL A 10 -11.16 -2.39 -2.51
N GLN A 11 -11.73 -3.33 -1.77
CA GLN A 11 -11.51 -3.54 -0.36
C GLN A 11 -10.97 -4.95 -0.09
N ASP A 12 -9.98 -5.08 0.77
CA ASP A 12 -9.51 -6.38 1.25
C ASP A 12 -10.63 -7.07 2.06
N ALA A 13 -10.93 -8.33 1.73
CA ALA A 13 -11.98 -9.08 2.40
C ALA A 13 -11.57 -9.54 3.81
N GLY A 14 -10.27 -9.62 4.09
CA GLY A 14 -9.72 -10.07 5.37
C GLY A 14 -9.75 -8.99 6.44
N ASP A 15 -9.28 -7.78 6.12
CA ASP A 15 -9.09 -6.70 7.10
C ASP A 15 -9.97 -5.45 6.86
N GLY A 16 -10.66 -5.39 5.73
CA GLY A 16 -11.53 -4.26 5.37
C GLY A 16 -10.78 -3.02 4.85
N ARG A 17 -9.47 -3.12 4.61
CA ARG A 17 -8.66 -2.00 4.06
C ARG A 17 -9.06 -1.70 2.62
N VAL A 18 -9.18 -0.41 2.28
CA VAL A 18 -9.32 0.01 0.89
C VAL A 18 -7.97 -0.14 0.19
N LEU A 19 -7.94 -0.96 -0.87
CA LEU A 19 -6.74 -1.27 -1.63
C LEU A 19 -6.51 -0.29 -2.78
N MET A 20 -7.57 -0.02 -3.55
CA MET A 20 -7.52 0.89 -4.69
C MET A 20 -8.92 1.35 -5.10
N LEU A 21 -8.97 2.32 -5.99
CA LEU A 21 -10.16 2.71 -6.74
C LEU A 21 -9.86 2.62 -8.25
N ALA A 22 -10.80 2.07 -9.00
CA ALA A 22 -10.76 2.04 -10.46
C ALA A 22 -12.15 2.25 -11.04
N TRP A 23 -12.31 2.16 -12.38
CA TRP A 23 -13.58 2.35 -13.06
C TRP A 23 -13.99 1.07 -13.76
N MET A 24 -15.28 0.78 -13.70
CA MET A 24 -15.89 -0.35 -14.39
C MET A 24 -17.01 0.12 -15.31
N ASN A 25 -17.06 -0.42 -16.51
CA ASN A 25 -18.23 -0.42 -17.36
C ASN A 25 -18.96 -1.77 -17.24
N ASP A 26 -20.08 -1.93 -17.90
CA ASP A 26 -20.87 -3.18 -17.85
C ASP A 26 -20.06 -4.40 -18.30
N GLU A 27 -19.20 -4.25 -19.29
CA GLU A 27 -18.36 -5.35 -19.77
C GLU A 27 -17.30 -5.75 -18.74
N ALA A 28 -16.64 -4.79 -18.06
CA ALA A 28 -15.72 -5.08 -16.96
C ALA A 28 -16.44 -5.81 -15.82
N LEU A 29 -17.65 -5.37 -15.49
CA LEU A 29 -18.48 -5.99 -14.46
C LEU A 29 -18.87 -7.43 -14.84
N ARG A 30 -19.29 -7.66 -16.10
CA ARG A 30 -19.63 -8.99 -16.63
C ARG A 30 -18.42 -9.92 -16.52
N LEU A 31 -17.24 -9.50 -17.02
CA LEU A 31 -16.01 -10.28 -16.94
C LEU A 31 -15.59 -10.57 -15.49
N THR A 32 -15.74 -9.61 -14.60
CA THR A 32 -15.44 -9.81 -13.18
C THR A 32 -16.32 -10.91 -12.58
N ARG A 33 -17.62 -10.90 -12.89
CA ARG A 33 -18.57 -11.94 -12.41
C ARG A 33 -18.28 -13.33 -13.00
N GLU A 34 -17.89 -13.39 -14.27
CA GLU A 34 -17.63 -14.65 -14.97
C GLU A 34 -16.28 -15.28 -14.55
N THR A 35 -15.25 -14.46 -14.37
CA THR A 35 -13.91 -14.98 -14.08
C THR A 35 -13.58 -15.07 -12.58
N GLY A 36 -14.33 -14.38 -11.73
CA GLY A 36 -14.02 -14.21 -10.32
C GLY A 36 -12.80 -13.32 -10.05
N GLU A 37 -12.22 -12.70 -11.08
CA GLU A 37 -11.07 -11.80 -10.97
C GLU A 37 -11.46 -10.38 -11.37
N ALA A 38 -10.87 -9.36 -10.73
CA ALA A 38 -11.26 -7.97 -10.94
C ALA A 38 -10.80 -7.42 -12.29
N TRP A 39 -11.78 -7.04 -13.12
CA TRP A 39 -11.62 -6.37 -14.40
C TRP A 39 -12.08 -4.93 -14.30
N PHE A 40 -11.40 -4.03 -15.00
CA PHE A 40 -11.65 -2.60 -14.98
C PHE A 40 -11.62 -2.00 -16.37
N TRP A 41 -12.12 -0.75 -16.47
CA TRP A 41 -12.02 0.08 -17.65
C TRP A 41 -10.97 1.18 -17.45
N SER A 42 -9.99 1.23 -18.34
CA SER A 42 -9.00 2.31 -18.37
C SER A 42 -9.54 3.51 -19.14
N ARG A 43 -9.79 4.63 -18.43
CA ARG A 43 -10.25 5.87 -19.05
C ARG A 43 -9.23 6.48 -20.02
N SER A 44 -7.95 6.39 -19.72
CA SER A 44 -6.87 6.93 -20.57
C SER A 44 -6.59 6.07 -21.78
N ARG A 45 -6.64 4.73 -21.63
CA ARG A 45 -6.34 3.77 -22.71
C ARG A 45 -7.59 3.34 -23.48
N GLN A 46 -8.78 3.71 -23.00
CA GLN A 46 -10.10 3.34 -23.58
C GLN A 46 -10.23 1.84 -23.85
N ARG A 47 -9.81 1.02 -22.89
CA ARG A 47 -9.88 -0.44 -22.99
C ARG A 47 -10.05 -1.10 -21.62
N LEU A 48 -10.53 -2.33 -21.67
CA LEU A 48 -10.56 -3.22 -20.52
C LEU A 48 -9.14 -3.62 -20.10
N TRP A 49 -8.96 -3.87 -18.81
CA TRP A 49 -7.75 -4.44 -18.26
C TRP A 49 -8.07 -5.27 -17.01
N LYS A 50 -7.35 -6.36 -16.83
CA LYS A 50 -7.45 -7.20 -15.64
C LYS A 50 -6.37 -6.78 -14.64
N LYS A 51 -6.75 -6.61 -13.38
CA LYS A 51 -5.76 -6.36 -12.34
C LYS A 51 -4.83 -7.57 -12.20
N GLY A 52 -3.53 -7.31 -12.28
CA GLY A 52 -2.52 -8.36 -12.20
C GLY A 52 -2.18 -9.04 -13.53
N GLU A 53 -2.74 -8.59 -14.68
CA GLU A 53 -2.44 -9.21 -16.00
C GLU A 53 -0.95 -9.23 -16.35
N THR A 54 -0.16 -8.27 -15.82
CA THR A 54 1.29 -8.19 -16.05
C THR A 54 2.10 -8.62 -14.84
N SER A 55 1.66 -8.28 -13.62
CA SER A 55 2.42 -8.50 -12.39
C SER A 55 2.13 -9.83 -11.70
N GLY A 56 1.05 -10.53 -12.09
CA GLY A 56 0.55 -11.70 -11.36
C GLY A 56 -0.25 -11.36 -10.08
N ASN A 57 -0.24 -10.10 -9.64
CA ASN A 57 -0.96 -9.65 -8.44
C ASN A 57 -2.45 -9.47 -8.75
N VAL A 58 -3.14 -10.56 -9.01
CA VAL A 58 -4.58 -10.58 -9.28
C VAL A 58 -5.38 -10.28 -8.01
N LEU A 59 -6.61 -9.79 -8.20
CA LEU A 59 -7.58 -9.58 -7.14
C LEU A 59 -8.73 -10.57 -7.35
N VAL A 60 -8.79 -11.60 -6.51
CA VAL A 60 -9.88 -12.57 -6.52
C VAL A 60 -11.08 -11.96 -5.81
N VAL A 61 -12.20 -11.82 -6.51
CA VAL A 61 -13.40 -11.18 -5.99
C VAL A 61 -14.22 -12.20 -5.18
N GLU A 62 -14.44 -11.91 -3.90
CA GLU A 62 -15.29 -12.70 -3.00
C GLU A 62 -16.71 -12.16 -2.96
N GLU A 63 -16.86 -10.85 -3.04
CA GLU A 63 -18.15 -10.18 -3.00
C GLU A 63 -18.15 -8.93 -3.89
N LEU A 64 -19.28 -8.67 -4.53
CA LEU A 64 -19.52 -7.48 -5.33
C LEU A 64 -20.88 -6.91 -4.93
N ARG A 65 -20.89 -5.65 -4.51
CA ARG A 65 -22.08 -4.90 -4.10
C ARG A 65 -22.21 -3.61 -4.87
N ASP A 66 -23.42 -3.29 -5.26
CA ASP A 66 -23.79 -1.93 -5.64
C ASP A 66 -24.01 -1.09 -4.38
N ASP A 67 -23.80 0.21 -4.47
CA ASP A 67 -24.22 1.16 -3.42
C ASP A 67 -25.73 1.45 -3.51
N CYS A 68 -26.22 2.43 -2.72
CA CYS A 68 -27.67 2.62 -2.57
C CYS A 68 -28.38 3.21 -3.80
N ASP A 69 -27.66 3.90 -4.70
CA ASP A 69 -28.19 4.52 -5.92
C ASP A 69 -27.56 3.97 -7.22
N GLY A 70 -26.63 3.00 -7.08
CA GLY A 70 -26.08 2.20 -8.18
C GLY A 70 -24.98 2.90 -8.99
N ASP A 71 -24.43 4.02 -8.50
CA ASP A 71 -23.35 4.76 -9.19
C ASP A 71 -21.94 4.30 -8.78
N ALA A 72 -21.81 3.53 -7.70
CA ALA A 72 -20.57 2.94 -7.23
C ALA A 72 -20.67 1.43 -6.96
N LEU A 73 -19.54 0.78 -6.95
CA LEU A 73 -19.38 -0.66 -6.69
C LEU A 73 -18.38 -0.88 -5.56
N LEU A 74 -18.70 -1.73 -4.61
CA LEU A 74 -17.76 -2.27 -3.65
C LEU A 74 -17.36 -3.69 -4.07
N LEU A 75 -16.07 -3.89 -4.33
CA LEU A 75 -15.46 -5.19 -4.58
C LEU A 75 -14.69 -5.60 -3.33
N ARG A 76 -15.16 -6.62 -2.62
CA ARG A 76 -14.39 -7.26 -1.57
C ARG A 76 -13.56 -8.38 -2.18
N VAL A 77 -12.25 -8.28 -2.04
CA VAL A 77 -11.30 -9.12 -2.78
C VAL A 77 -10.29 -9.78 -1.84
N ARG A 78 -9.75 -10.92 -2.28
CA ARG A 78 -8.51 -11.49 -1.75
C ARG A 78 -7.38 -11.17 -2.74
N PRO A 79 -6.42 -10.28 -2.37
CA PRO A 79 -5.30 -9.98 -3.25
C PRO A 79 -4.28 -11.13 -3.26
N ALA A 80 -3.76 -11.49 -4.44
CA ALA A 80 -2.67 -12.45 -4.58
C ALA A 80 -1.28 -11.82 -4.31
N GLY A 81 -1.23 -10.50 -4.11
CA GLY A 81 -0.03 -9.73 -3.81
C GLY A 81 -0.34 -8.23 -3.77
N PRO A 82 0.67 -7.36 -3.69
CA PRO A 82 0.49 -5.92 -3.57
C PRO A 82 -0.45 -5.33 -4.62
N ALA A 83 -1.47 -4.58 -4.18
CA ALA A 83 -2.41 -3.97 -5.11
C ALA A 83 -1.83 -2.74 -5.83
N CYS A 84 -0.91 -2.01 -5.20
CA CYS A 84 -0.28 -0.84 -5.80
C CYS A 84 0.86 -1.23 -6.76
N HIS A 85 1.00 -0.47 -7.86
CA HIS A 85 2.11 -0.64 -8.82
C HIS A 85 3.49 -0.30 -8.21
N THR A 86 3.53 0.43 -7.09
CA THR A 86 4.74 0.74 -6.34
C THR A 86 5.27 -0.44 -5.51
N GLY A 87 4.47 -1.49 -5.35
CA GLY A 87 4.76 -2.63 -4.48
C GLY A 87 4.13 -2.53 -3.08
N SER A 88 3.43 -1.44 -2.77
CA SER A 88 2.67 -1.31 -1.51
C SER A 88 1.37 -2.10 -1.57
N THR A 89 0.91 -2.62 -0.44
CA THR A 89 -0.36 -3.36 -0.32
C THR A 89 -1.54 -2.54 -0.81
N SER A 90 -1.56 -1.23 -0.54
CA SER A 90 -2.64 -0.31 -0.92
C SER A 90 -2.12 0.89 -1.70
N CYS A 91 -2.92 1.38 -2.66
CA CYS A 91 -2.69 2.68 -3.31
C CYS A 91 -2.86 3.87 -2.34
N PHE A 92 -3.48 3.64 -1.19
CA PHE A 92 -3.70 4.62 -0.12
C PHE A 92 -2.68 4.51 1.02
N ALA A 93 -1.64 3.68 0.87
CA ALA A 93 -0.52 3.64 1.80
C ALA A 93 0.14 5.03 1.96
N PRO A 94 0.75 5.34 3.12
CA PRO A 94 1.42 6.61 3.33
C PRO A 94 2.39 6.95 2.20
N ALA A 95 2.43 8.22 1.78
CA ALA A 95 3.26 8.64 0.65
C ALA A 95 4.74 8.32 0.87
N LEU A 96 5.24 8.53 2.09
CA LEU A 96 6.62 8.20 2.47
C LEU A 96 6.88 6.69 2.32
N TRP A 97 5.98 5.83 2.80
CA TRP A 97 6.11 4.38 2.65
C TRP A 97 6.26 3.95 1.19
N ARG A 98 5.39 4.47 0.31
CA ARG A 98 5.46 4.18 -1.12
C ARG A 98 6.80 4.59 -1.73
N THR A 99 7.28 5.79 -1.39
CA THR A 99 8.59 6.29 -1.85
C THR A 99 9.74 5.41 -1.36
N VAL A 100 9.70 4.96 -0.10
CA VAL A 100 10.73 4.07 0.46
C VAL A 100 10.72 2.73 -0.28
N VAL A 101 9.54 2.10 -0.45
CA VAL A 101 9.41 0.82 -1.16
C VAL A 101 9.92 0.91 -2.61
N GLU A 102 9.57 1.98 -3.33
CA GLU A 102 10.07 2.22 -4.69
C GLU A 102 11.61 2.31 -4.71
N ARG A 103 12.22 3.08 -3.79
CA ARG A 103 13.68 3.25 -3.73
C ARG A 103 14.43 1.99 -3.32
N VAL A 104 13.83 1.16 -2.46
CA VAL A 104 14.39 -0.15 -2.09
C VAL A 104 14.36 -1.11 -3.29
N ARG A 105 13.28 -1.09 -4.09
CA ARG A 105 13.13 -1.92 -5.28
C ARG A 105 14.03 -1.47 -6.43
N ASP A 106 13.95 -0.18 -6.78
CA ASP A 106 14.54 0.36 -8.02
C ASP A 106 16.00 0.79 -7.83
N ARG A 107 16.45 0.99 -6.59
CA ARG A 107 17.82 1.35 -6.19
C ARG A 107 18.43 2.48 -7.02
N PRO A 108 17.76 3.65 -7.14
CA PRO A 108 18.28 4.72 -7.95
C PRO A 108 19.62 5.24 -7.41
N GLU A 109 20.53 5.57 -8.35
CA GLU A 109 21.85 6.10 -8.03
C GLU A 109 21.75 7.37 -7.16
N GLY A 110 22.62 7.48 -6.14
CA GLY A 110 22.64 8.59 -5.20
C GLY A 110 21.51 8.58 -4.14
N SER A 111 20.66 7.57 -4.13
CA SER A 111 19.60 7.43 -3.13
C SER A 111 20.13 6.88 -1.81
N TYR A 112 19.93 7.62 -0.71
CA TYR A 112 20.24 7.16 0.63
C TYR A 112 19.47 5.88 1.01
N VAL A 113 18.20 5.78 0.65
CA VAL A 113 17.41 4.55 0.88
C VAL A 113 18.01 3.37 0.11
N ALA A 114 18.44 3.58 -1.14
CA ALA A 114 19.09 2.53 -1.92
C ALA A 114 20.41 2.06 -1.26
N SER A 115 21.23 2.98 -0.74
CA SER A 115 22.47 2.63 -0.06
C SER A 115 22.23 1.81 1.23
N LEU A 116 21.17 2.12 1.98
CA LEU A 116 20.79 1.32 3.15
C LEU A 116 20.26 -0.07 2.75
N ALA A 117 19.50 -0.15 1.65
CA ALA A 117 19.00 -1.42 1.12
C ALA A 117 20.14 -2.32 0.62
N GLU A 118 21.17 -1.75 0.01
CA GLU A 118 22.38 -2.48 -0.39
C GLU A 118 23.21 -2.97 0.81
N ALA A 119 23.30 -2.15 1.85
CA ALA A 119 23.98 -2.52 3.09
C ALA A 119 23.22 -3.56 3.94
N GLY A 120 21.94 -3.77 3.66
CA GLY A 120 21.12 -4.83 4.26
C GLY A 120 20.45 -4.47 5.58
N VAL A 121 19.70 -5.46 6.10
CA VAL A 121 18.83 -5.30 7.28
C VAL A 121 19.60 -4.84 8.52
N GLU A 122 20.80 -5.35 8.75
CA GLU A 122 21.62 -5.01 9.92
C GLU A 122 21.95 -3.51 9.96
N ARG A 123 22.32 -2.92 8.81
CA ARG A 123 22.63 -1.50 8.73
C ARG A 123 21.38 -0.65 8.89
N ALA A 124 20.27 -1.06 8.29
CA ALA A 124 18.99 -0.37 8.46
C ALA A 124 18.51 -0.38 9.93
N ALA A 125 18.68 -1.53 10.61
CA ALA A 125 18.36 -1.68 12.03
C ALA A 125 19.27 -0.82 12.93
N GLN A 126 20.56 -0.77 12.63
CA GLN A 126 21.51 0.09 13.34
C GLN A 126 21.08 1.55 13.24
N LYS A 127 20.74 2.04 12.03
CA LYS A 127 20.31 3.41 11.82
C LYS A 127 19.04 3.74 12.59
N LEU A 128 18.04 2.85 12.56
CA LEU A 128 16.83 3.06 13.37
C LEU A 128 17.16 3.17 14.87
N GLY A 129 18.11 2.36 15.38
CA GLY A 129 18.56 2.43 16.78
C GLY A 129 19.22 3.77 17.12
N GLU A 130 20.08 4.28 16.24
CA GLU A 130 20.73 5.60 16.39
C GLU A 130 19.65 6.71 16.51
N GLU A 131 18.72 6.80 15.57
CA GLU A 131 17.67 7.80 15.55
C GLU A 131 16.70 7.71 16.74
N ALA A 132 16.40 6.48 17.18
CA ALA A 132 15.56 6.28 18.37
C ALA A 132 16.22 6.84 19.66
N VAL A 133 17.53 6.70 19.79
CA VAL A 133 18.29 7.28 20.91
C VAL A 133 18.31 8.81 20.82
N GLU A 134 18.53 9.39 19.62
CA GLU A 134 18.52 10.82 19.40
C GLU A 134 17.16 11.45 19.71
N ALA A 135 16.07 10.81 19.30
CA ALA A 135 14.71 11.23 19.64
C ALA A 135 14.46 11.21 21.17
N ALA A 136 14.94 10.17 21.88
CA ALA A 136 14.82 10.09 23.34
C ALA A 136 15.62 11.21 24.06
N ILE A 137 16.81 11.52 23.56
CA ILE A 137 17.63 12.64 24.06
C ILE A 137 16.91 13.97 23.81
N ALA A 138 16.42 14.21 22.59
CA ALA A 138 15.71 15.45 22.24
C ALA A 138 14.45 15.66 23.11
N ALA A 139 13.72 14.57 23.41
CA ALA A 139 12.54 14.61 24.27
C ALA A 139 12.89 15.07 25.71
N THR A 140 14.03 14.62 26.24
CA THR A 140 14.47 14.97 27.60
C THR A 140 15.16 16.32 27.68
N ALA A 141 15.90 16.71 26.64
CA ALA A 141 16.61 17.98 26.57
C ALA A 141 15.67 19.20 26.37
N GLN A 142 14.46 18.96 25.86
CA GLN A 142 13.46 20.02 25.55
C GLN A 142 14.00 21.13 24.65
N ASP A 143 14.92 20.80 23.73
CA ASP A 143 15.64 21.71 22.86
C ASP A 143 14.92 22.04 21.54
N GLY A 144 13.67 21.57 21.38
CA GLY A 144 12.82 21.77 20.21
C GLY A 144 13.10 20.81 19.04
N ARG A 145 14.07 19.89 19.13
CA ARG A 145 14.42 18.96 18.05
C ARG A 145 13.54 17.69 17.99
N LEU A 146 12.69 17.44 18.99
CA LEU A 146 11.92 16.19 19.07
C LEU A 146 11.15 15.87 17.80
N VAL A 147 10.58 16.87 17.10
CA VAL A 147 9.81 16.62 15.86
C VAL A 147 10.71 16.13 14.74
N SER A 148 11.93 16.70 14.56
CA SER A 148 12.86 16.24 13.53
C SER A 148 13.36 14.84 13.83
N GLU A 149 13.80 14.58 15.05
CA GLU A 149 14.31 13.26 15.45
C GLU A 149 13.22 12.18 15.37
N ALA A 150 11.99 12.52 15.76
CA ALA A 150 10.86 11.60 15.60
C ALA A 150 10.54 11.31 14.12
N ALA A 151 10.69 12.27 13.23
CA ALA A 151 10.54 12.06 11.79
C ALA A 151 11.62 11.12 11.25
N ASP A 152 12.86 11.24 11.72
CA ASP A 152 13.97 10.36 11.35
C ASP A 152 13.75 8.93 11.86
N VAL A 153 13.20 8.75 13.06
CA VAL A 153 12.78 7.42 13.57
C VAL A 153 11.73 6.80 12.66
N VAL A 154 10.68 7.54 12.29
CA VAL A 154 9.62 7.02 11.40
C VAL A 154 10.20 6.69 10.02
N PHE A 155 11.06 7.54 9.48
CA PHE A 155 11.71 7.29 8.21
C PHE A 155 12.55 6.02 8.23
N HIS A 156 13.45 5.87 9.21
CA HIS A 156 14.33 4.69 9.31
C HIS A 156 13.56 3.42 9.67
N LEU A 157 12.45 3.52 10.41
CA LEU A 157 11.53 2.40 10.61
C LEU A 157 10.96 1.90 9.29
N TYR A 158 10.50 2.80 8.42
CA TYR A 158 9.98 2.43 7.11
C TYR A 158 11.07 1.80 6.22
N VAL A 159 12.29 2.33 6.26
CA VAL A 159 13.42 1.74 5.52
C VAL A 159 13.71 0.32 6.02
N LEU A 160 13.80 0.13 7.33
CA LEU A 160 14.03 -1.19 7.92
C LEU A 160 12.95 -2.19 7.52
N LEU A 161 11.67 -1.83 7.64
CA LEU A 161 10.56 -2.69 7.26
C LEU A 161 10.63 -3.08 5.78
N ALA A 162 10.84 -2.11 4.89
CA ALA A 162 10.93 -2.35 3.46
C ALA A 162 12.13 -3.24 3.08
N VAL A 163 13.29 -3.04 3.70
CA VAL A 163 14.49 -3.87 3.48
C VAL A 163 14.30 -5.29 4.03
N ALA A 164 13.56 -5.44 5.13
CA ALA A 164 13.20 -6.73 5.72
C ALA A 164 12.05 -7.44 4.97
N GLY A 165 11.43 -6.80 3.99
CA GLY A 165 10.29 -7.37 3.25
C GLY A 165 8.98 -7.41 4.03
N VAL A 166 8.84 -6.57 5.08
CA VAL A 166 7.63 -6.45 5.91
C VAL A 166 6.84 -5.22 5.45
N ASP A 167 5.55 -5.37 5.15
CA ASP A 167 4.70 -4.23 4.80
C ASP A 167 4.30 -3.45 6.06
N VAL A 168 4.30 -2.11 5.98
CA VAL A 168 3.85 -1.25 7.08
C VAL A 168 2.42 -1.59 7.53
N ALA A 169 1.60 -2.09 6.63
CA ALA A 169 0.26 -2.57 6.90
C ALA A 169 0.22 -3.69 7.95
N GLU A 170 1.20 -4.60 7.95
CA GLU A 170 1.29 -5.68 8.95
C GLU A 170 1.54 -5.12 10.35
N VAL A 171 2.34 -4.05 10.46
CA VAL A 171 2.57 -3.35 11.73
C VAL A 171 1.29 -2.65 12.21
N GLU A 172 0.56 -2.00 11.30
CA GLU A 172 -0.73 -1.38 11.63
C GLU A 172 -1.77 -2.40 12.09
N ASP A 173 -1.81 -3.58 11.46
CA ASP A 173 -2.73 -4.67 11.83
C ASP A 173 -2.40 -5.22 13.22
N GLU A 174 -1.12 -5.41 13.53
CA GLU A 174 -0.70 -5.81 14.87
C GLU A 174 -1.06 -4.78 15.93
N LEU A 175 -0.92 -3.48 15.62
CA LEU A 175 -1.33 -2.41 16.54
C LEU A 175 -2.86 -2.41 16.76
N ARG A 176 -3.65 -2.61 15.70
CA ARG A 176 -5.12 -2.75 15.82
C ARG A 176 -5.50 -3.96 16.68
N ARG A 177 -4.86 -5.10 16.43
CA ARG A 177 -5.08 -6.32 17.22
C ARG A 177 -4.81 -6.10 18.71
N ARG A 178 -3.70 -5.42 19.04
CA ARG A 178 -3.37 -5.09 20.45
C ARG A 178 -4.34 -4.10 21.07
N ALA A 179 -4.84 -3.13 20.30
CA ALA A 179 -5.82 -2.17 20.79
C ALA A 179 -7.19 -2.83 21.08
N ALA A 180 -7.59 -3.79 20.25
CA ALA A 180 -8.85 -4.54 20.43
C ALA A 180 -8.80 -5.56 21.61
N ALA A 181 -7.62 -5.94 22.08
CA ALA A 181 -7.42 -6.87 23.18
C ALA A 181 -7.37 -6.21 24.58
N ARG A 182 -7.47 -4.87 24.64
CA ARG A 182 -7.52 -4.07 25.88
C ARG A 182 -8.95 -3.65 26.22
#